data_50afd2acca460e40f35854c3188d8ca7
#
_entry.id   50afd2acca460e40f35854c3188d8ca7
#
_cell.length_a   1.000
_cell.length_b   1.000
_cell.length_c   1.000
_cell.angle_alpha   90.00
_cell.angle_beta   90.00
_cell.angle_gamma   90.00
#
_symmetry.space_group_name_H-M   'P 1'
#
loop_
_entity.id
_entity.type
_entity.pdbx_description
1 polymer ?
#
loop_
_entity_poly.entity_id
_entity_poly.type
_entity_poly.pdbx_seq_one_letter_code
_entity_poly.pdbx_strand_id
1 'polypeptide(L)'
;TVGGELADIFEARGIKNFEELIGIKNLRSKEQLSTKTLRKASEILDDSNVCEYLVDFQKEYLEEKPRYMANYNQAKKTYTKLKKVLPLLRGEFTEGYDILDDILDFFGVDSETEIFETSEKQAALFRSQNKIEVDSINLHAWLRRGELDFNILNLPDYNESELIKWIESREWMAHIEDVEYFKSLPSIFSSFGVGLVFVPSLPKTVYGAIRWIENKPLIQISDRGHDLISCWFTLFHELGHAIKHKNVEIYEGEINESKAKQNKREKEANKFANEYLFNGDNLRKAVFDRKRAGLPMTAKLLAEEFNVLPIFVSYWLLKAQYAPAFQRRIQIDFVSQYQ
;
A
#
# COMPACT_ATOMS: atom_id res chain seq x y z
N THR A 1 12.36 -36.36 -8.25
CA THR A 1 11.83 -36.25 -6.88
C THR A 1 10.53 -37.02 -6.79
N VAL A 2 10.30 -37.77 -5.69
CA VAL A 2 9.11 -38.60 -5.44
C VAL A 2 7.81 -37.82 -5.65
N GLY A 3 7.80 -36.51 -5.40
CA GLY A 3 6.65 -35.63 -5.66
C GLY A 3 6.31 -35.48 -7.14
N GLY A 4 7.30 -35.50 -8.03
CA GLY A 4 7.06 -35.47 -9.48
C GLY A 4 6.41 -36.74 -10.00
N GLU A 5 6.89 -37.90 -9.55
CA GLU A 5 6.34 -39.19 -9.97
C GLU A 5 4.90 -39.42 -9.52
N LEU A 6 4.57 -38.96 -8.28
CA LEU A 6 3.17 -38.99 -7.82
C LEU A 6 2.28 -38.00 -8.59
N ALA A 7 2.79 -36.84 -8.96
CA ALA A 7 2.04 -35.88 -9.78
C ALA A 7 1.72 -36.44 -11.14
N ASP A 8 2.68 -37.13 -11.79
CA ASP A 8 2.49 -37.77 -13.09
C ASP A 8 1.44 -38.88 -13.02
N ILE A 9 1.43 -39.69 -11.94
CA ILE A 9 0.44 -40.73 -11.70
C ILE A 9 -0.96 -40.11 -11.47
N PHE A 10 -1.06 -39.02 -10.73
CA PHE A 10 -2.33 -38.35 -10.48
C PHE A 10 -2.89 -37.70 -11.74
N GLU A 11 -2.05 -37.04 -12.52
CA GLU A 11 -2.46 -36.47 -13.81
C GLU A 11 -2.96 -37.56 -14.79
N ALA A 12 -2.23 -38.66 -14.91
CA ALA A 12 -2.60 -39.78 -15.76
C ALA A 12 -3.95 -40.44 -15.38
N ARG A 13 -4.36 -40.33 -14.12
CA ARG A 13 -5.61 -40.87 -13.57
C ARG A 13 -6.70 -39.83 -13.33
N GLY A 14 -6.47 -38.58 -13.68
CA GLY A 14 -7.41 -37.48 -13.49
C GLY A 14 -7.71 -37.14 -12.02
N ILE A 15 -6.78 -37.49 -11.12
CA ILE A 15 -6.91 -37.23 -9.68
C ILE A 15 -6.27 -35.86 -9.38
N LYS A 16 -7.05 -34.92 -8.87
CA LYS A 16 -6.60 -33.53 -8.64
C LYS A 16 -5.61 -33.43 -7.50
N ASN A 17 -5.75 -34.25 -6.47
CA ASN A 17 -4.86 -34.21 -5.30
C ASN A 17 -4.99 -35.48 -4.47
N PHE A 18 -4.05 -35.66 -3.55
CA PHE A 18 -4.00 -36.83 -2.69
C PHE A 18 -5.17 -36.90 -1.70
N GLU A 19 -5.75 -35.80 -1.30
CA GLU A 19 -6.90 -35.73 -0.40
C GLU A 19 -8.16 -36.28 -1.08
N GLU A 20 -8.32 -35.99 -2.36
CA GLU A 20 -9.41 -36.53 -3.18
C GLU A 20 -9.27 -38.05 -3.32
N LEU A 21 -8.06 -38.55 -3.54
CA LEU A 21 -7.77 -39.97 -3.66
C LEU A 21 -8.17 -40.78 -2.42
N ILE A 22 -7.83 -40.28 -1.24
CA ILE A 22 -8.02 -41.04 0.01
C ILE A 22 -9.24 -40.61 0.82
N GLY A 23 -9.95 -39.54 0.38
CA GLY A 23 -11.11 -38.99 1.05
C GLY A 23 -10.79 -38.39 2.44
N ILE A 24 -9.54 -38.02 2.67
CA ILE A 24 -9.10 -37.42 3.92
C ILE A 24 -8.91 -35.93 3.71
N LYS A 25 -9.73 -35.12 4.37
CA LYS A 25 -9.54 -33.67 4.42
C LYS A 25 -8.41 -33.30 5.39
N ASN A 26 -7.57 -32.34 4.99
CA ASN A 26 -6.44 -31.85 5.80
C ASN A 26 -5.34 -32.88 6.09
N LEU A 27 -4.79 -33.49 5.06
CA LEU A 27 -3.70 -34.46 5.17
C LEU A 27 -2.49 -33.89 5.92
N ARG A 28 -2.18 -32.63 5.72
CA ARG A 28 -1.09 -31.89 6.39
C ARG A 28 -1.29 -31.72 7.90
N SER A 29 -2.50 -31.93 8.42
CA SER A 29 -2.77 -31.88 9.86
C SER A 29 -2.57 -33.22 10.57
N LYS A 30 -2.40 -34.33 9.83
CA LYS A 30 -2.23 -35.68 10.40
C LYS A 30 -0.76 -36.03 10.56
N GLU A 31 -0.45 -36.61 11.71
CA GLU A 31 0.92 -36.96 12.05
C GLU A 31 1.51 -38.12 11.26
N GLN A 32 0.67 -39.05 10.78
CA GLN A 32 1.12 -40.19 10.02
C GLN A 32 -0.02 -40.82 9.21
N LEU A 33 0.26 -41.22 7.97
CA LEU A 33 -0.65 -42.02 7.17
C LEU A 33 -0.66 -43.45 7.70
N SER A 34 -1.85 -43.99 7.97
CA SER A 34 -1.94 -45.39 8.41
C SER A 34 -1.63 -46.35 7.26
N THR A 35 -1.07 -47.52 7.59
CA THR A 35 -0.85 -48.60 6.62
C THR A 35 -2.11 -48.92 5.85
N LYS A 36 -3.29 -48.81 6.49
CA LYS A 36 -4.58 -49.04 5.86
C LYS A 36 -4.88 -47.97 4.79
N THR A 37 -4.53 -46.70 5.05
CA THR A 37 -4.68 -45.58 4.10
C THR A 37 -3.78 -45.76 2.88
N LEU A 38 -2.50 -46.14 3.14
CA LEU A 38 -1.53 -46.41 2.08
C LEU A 38 -1.96 -47.58 1.18
N ARG A 39 -2.44 -48.68 1.80
CA ARG A 39 -2.96 -49.84 1.04
C ARG A 39 -4.17 -49.46 0.19
N LYS A 40 -5.11 -48.69 0.74
CA LYS A 40 -6.29 -48.23 0.01
C LYS A 40 -5.90 -47.36 -1.19
N ALA A 41 -4.93 -46.47 -1.03
CA ALA A 41 -4.43 -45.64 -2.13
C ALA A 41 -3.78 -46.51 -3.24
N SER A 42 -2.98 -47.52 -2.86
CA SER A 42 -2.39 -48.45 -3.80
C SER A 42 -3.44 -49.28 -4.56
N GLU A 43 -4.51 -49.73 -3.88
CA GLU A 43 -5.63 -50.47 -4.49
C GLU A 43 -6.39 -49.56 -5.48
N ILE A 44 -6.63 -48.30 -5.16
CA ILE A 44 -7.34 -47.38 -6.06
C ILE A 44 -6.50 -47.03 -7.28
N LEU A 45 -5.18 -46.85 -7.12
CA LEU A 45 -4.28 -46.52 -8.21
C LEU A 45 -3.86 -47.74 -9.03
N ASP A 46 -4.21 -48.98 -8.58
CA ASP A 46 -3.85 -50.25 -9.22
C ASP A 46 -2.35 -50.32 -9.59
N ASP A 47 -1.51 -49.85 -8.69
CA ASP A 47 -0.06 -49.83 -8.87
C ASP A 47 0.64 -50.23 -7.56
N SER A 48 1.39 -51.33 -7.63
CA SER A 48 2.10 -51.85 -6.46
C SER A 48 3.22 -50.95 -5.96
N ASN A 49 3.76 -50.06 -6.81
CA ASN A 49 4.83 -49.16 -6.46
C ASN A 49 4.30 -47.93 -5.73
N VAL A 50 3.01 -47.63 -5.79
CA VAL A 50 2.40 -46.48 -5.11
C VAL A 50 2.62 -46.54 -3.59
N CYS A 51 2.60 -47.76 -3.00
CA CYS A 51 2.89 -47.89 -1.58
C CYS A 51 4.28 -47.39 -1.22
N GLU A 52 5.29 -47.67 -2.03
CA GLU A 52 6.66 -47.26 -1.85
C GLU A 52 6.79 -45.75 -2.01
N TYR A 53 6.23 -45.20 -3.08
CA TYR A 53 6.18 -43.73 -3.30
C TYR A 53 5.47 -42.98 -2.18
N LEU A 54 4.38 -43.49 -1.65
CA LEU A 54 3.64 -42.88 -0.55
C LEU A 54 4.40 -42.97 0.78
N VAL A 55 5.15 -44.04 1.01
CA VAL A 55 6.01 -44.16 2.20
C VAL A 55 7.16 -43.16 2.12
N ASP A 56 7.79 -43.03 0.98
CA ASP A 56 8.90 -42.07 0.78
C ASP A 56 8.41 -40.63 0.85
N PHE A 57 7.28 -40.30 0.24
CA PHE A 57 6.62 -39.02 0.38
C PHE A 57 6.26 -38.68 1.83
N GLN A 58 5.75 -39.66 2.58
CA GLN A 58 5.45 -39.47 3.99
C GLN A 58 6.69 -39.20 4.82
N LYS A 59 7.79 -39.88 4.52
CA LYS A 59 9.06 -39.72 5.19
C LYS A 59 9.64 -38.33 4.95
N GLU A 60 9.68 -37.92 3.70
CA GLU A 60 10.07 -36.57 3.29
C GLU A 60 9.18 -35.48 3.93
N TYR A 61 7.86 -35.71 3.94
CA TYR A 61 6.89 -34.84 4.60
C TYR A 61 7.12 -34.72 6.12
N LEU A 62 7.42 -35.80 6.81
CA LEU A 62 7.67 -35.78 8.26
C LEU A 62 8.99 -35.08 8.61
N GLU A 63 9.98 -35.16 7.74
CA GLU A 63 11.23 -34.43 7.89
C GLU A 63 11.03 -32.91 7.69
N GLU A 64 10.17 -32.50 6.76
CA GLU A 64 9.89 -31.09 6.47
C GLU A 64 8.74 -30.49 7.31
N LYS A 65 7.93 -31.33 7.96
CA LYS A 65 6.75 -30.92 8.73
C LYS A 65 7.01 -29.76 9.70
N PRO A 66 8.11 -29.71 10.49
CA PRO A 66 8.37 -28.59 11.37
C PRO A 66 8.50 -27.27 10.63
N ARG A 67 9.07 -27.31 9.41
CA ARG A 67 9.22 -26.16 8.52
C ARG A 67 7.87 -25.73 7.95
N TYR A 68 7.06 -26.65 7.45
CA TYR A 68 5.71 -26.37 6.97
C TYR A 68 4.81 -25.81 8.06
N MET A 69 4.83 -26.36 9.27
CA MET A 69 4.02 -25.87 10.39
C MET A 69 4.46 -24.49 10.86
N ALA A 70 5.76 -24.19 10.83
CA ALA A 70 6.28 -22.86 11.14
C ALA A 70 5.80 -21.85 10.09
N ASN A 71 5.93 -22.18 8.82
CA ASN A 71 5.49 -21.35 7.70
C ASN A 71 3.96 -21.12 7.72
N TYR A 72 3.18 -22.19 7.93
CA TYR A 72 1.72 -22.09 8.05
C TYR A 72 1.28 -21.18 9.21
N ASN A 73 1.89 -21.32 10.39
CA ASN A 73 1.56 -20.45 11.53
C ASN A 73 1.96 -18.99 11.26
N GLN A 74 3.02 -18.78 10.52
CA GLN A 74 3.48 -17.46 10.11
C GLN A 74 2.55 -16.87 9.04
N ALA A 75 2.20 -17.63 8.01
CA ALA A 75 1.21 -17.24 7.01
C ALA A 75 -0.14 -16.89 7.65
N LYS A 76 -0.60 -17.71 8.59
CA LYS A 76 -1.82 -17.46 9.35
C LYS A 76 -1.75 -16.17 10.18
N LYS A 77 -0.61 -15.85 10.78
CA LYS A 77 -0.41 -14.56 11.48
C LYS A 77 -0.43 -13.40 10.51
N THR A 78 0.25 -13.52 9.39
CA THR A 78 0.29 -12.52 8.32
C THR A 78 -1.10 -12.33 7.74
N TYR A 79 -1.79 -13.40 7.41
CA TYR A 79 -3.18 -13.37 6.94
C TYR A 79 -4.12 -12.72 7.94
N THR A 80 -4.02 -13.05 9.23
CA THR A 80 -4.86 -12.42 10.26
C THR A 80 -4.60 -10.91 10.39
N LYS A 81 -3.35 -10.50 10.22
CA LYS A 81 -3.01 -9.07 10.14
C LYS A 81 -3.54 -8.44 8.86
N LEU A 82 -3.39 -9.11 7.74
CA LEU A 82 -3.85 -8.65 6.43
C LEU A 82 -5.37 -8.78 6.25
N LYS A 83 -6.07 -9.61 7.02
CA LYS A 83 -7.53 -9.74 6.97
C LYS A 83 -8.26 -8.42 7.25
N LYS A 84 -7.64 -7.52 8.00
CA LYS A 84 -8.09 -6.13 8.15
C LYS A 84 -7.89 -5.29 6.89
N VAL A 85 -7.12 -5.79 5.96
CA VAL A 85 -6.69 -5.18 4.70
C VAL A 85 -7.36 -5.86 3.50
N LEU A 86 -8.14 -6.92 3.73
CA LEU A 86 -8.77 -7.73 2.70
C LEU A 86 -9.58 -6.95 1.66
N PRO A 87 -10.21 -5.81 1.98
CA PRO A 87 -10.81 -4.96 0.95
C PRO A 87 -9.82 -4.50 -0.11
N LEU A 88 -8.51 -4.48 0.21
CA LEU A 88 -7.44 -4.12 -0.71
C LEU A 88 -6.97 -5.28 -1.58
N LEU A 89 -7.20 -6.50 -1.13
CA LEU A 89 -6.81 -7.71 -1.82
C LEU A 89 -7.99 -8.13 -2.67
N ARG A 90 -8.08 -7.67 -3.92
CA ARG A 90 -9.09 -8.18 -4.86
C ARG A 90 -8.76 -9.63 -5.17
N GLY A 91 -9.57 -10.52 -4.65
CA GLY A 91 -9.53 -11.95 -4.85
C GLY A 91 -10.44 -12.63 -3.83
N GLU A 92 -11.15 -13.65 -4.24
CA GLU A 92 -11.84 -14.53 -3.30
C GLU A 92 -10.76 -15.35 -2.60
N PHE A 93 -10.38 -14.97 -1.39
CA PHE A 93 -9.53 -15.81 -0.57
C PHE A 93 -10.36 -16.99 -0.05
N THR A 94 -10.11 -18.14 -0.61
CA THR A 94 -10.61 -19.39 -0.06
C THR A 94 -9.81 -19.76 1.19
N GLU A 95 -10.50 -20.13 2.28
CA GLU A 95 -9.83 -20.66 3.47
C GLU A 95 -9.16 -21.99 3.13
N GLY A 96 -7.83 -22.02 3.03
CA GLY A 96 -7.08 -23.25 2.74
C GLY A 96 -5.63 -23.01 2.34
N TYR A 97 -5.08 -23.91 1.56
CA TYR A 97 -3.69 -23.91 1.06
C TYR A 97 -3.38 -22.77 0.11
N ASP A 98 -4.38 -22.37 -0.66
CA ASP A 98 -4.28 -21.33 -1.68
C ASP A 98 -4.01 -19.93 -1.08
N ILE A 99 -4.25 -19.77 0.22
CA ILE A 99 -4.05 -18.47 0.91
C ILE A 99 -2.58 -18.07 0.92
N LEU A 100 -1.66 -18.99 1.07
CA LEU A 100 -0.23 -18.66 1.08
C LEU A 100 0.21 -18.23 -0.31
N ASP A 101 -0.18 -18.97 -1.32
CA ASP A 101 0.15 -18.67 -2.72
C ASP A 101 -0.45 -17.32 -3.12
N ASP A 102 -1.72 -17.06 -2.79
CA ASP A 102 -2.38 -15.77 -3.01
C ASP A 102 -1.65 -14.61 -2.32
N ILE A 103 -1.13 -14.83 -1.11
CA ILE A 103 -0.35 -13.81 -0.38
C ILE A 103 1.00 -13.59 -1.06
N LEU A 104 1.70 -14.65 -1.45
CA LEU A 104 2.99 -14.55 -2.15
C LEU A 104 2.82 -13.83 -3.49
N ASP A 105 1.80 -14.19 -4.27
CA ASP A 105 1.44 -13.55 -5.53
C ASP A 105 1.11 -12.06 -5.33
N PHE A 106 0.32 -11.74 -4.30
CA PHE A 106 0.02 -10.34 -3.98
C PHE A 106 1.27 -9.54 -3.70
N PHE A 107 2.20 -10.06 -2.88
CA PHE A 107 3.45 -9.37 -2.57
C PHE A 107 4.47 -9.46 -3.71
N GLY A 108 4.28 -10.34 -4.68
CA GLY A 108 5.19 -10.57 -5.81
C GLY A 108 6.52 -11.15 -5.35
N VAL A 109 6.49 -12.12 -4.44
CA VAL A 109 7.65 -12.78 -3.84
C VAL A 109 7.47 -14.30 -3.83
N ASP A 110 8.58 -15.03 -3.78
CA ASP A 110 8.57 -16.50 -3.83
C ASP A 110 8.49 -17.14 -2.44
N SER A 111 8.68 -16.36 -1.37
CA SER A 111 8.68 -16.88 -0.01
C SER A 111 8.19 -15.89 1.04
N GLU A 112 7.67 -16.41 2.15
CA GLU A 112 7.31 -15.58 3.31
C GLU A 112 8.48 -14.81 3.90
N THR A 113 9.68 -15.38 3.85
CA THR A 113 10.90 -14.71 4.32
C THR A 113 11.13 -13.43 3.54
N GLU A 114 10.93 -13.46 2.22
CA GLU A 114 11.07 -12.28 1.35
C GLU A 114 10.02 -11.20 1.66
N ILE A 115 8.77 -11.59 2.02
CA ILE A 115 7.77 -10.62 2.48
C ILE A 115 8.32 -9.83 3.67
N PHE A 116 8.86 -10.51 4.68
CA PHE A 116 9.36 -9.85 5.89
C PHE A 116 10.60 -9.01 5.62
N GLU A 117 11.57 -9.53 4.87
CA GLU A 117 12.80 -8.82 4.54
C GLU A 117 12.51 -7.55 3.74
N THR A 118 11.65 -7.65 2.72
CA THR A 118 11.25 -6.51 1.90
C THR A 118 10.45 -5.51 2.73
N SER A 119 9.50 -5.97 3.56
CA SER A 119 8.72 -5.10 4.43
C SER A 119 9.60 -4.32 5.40
N GLU A 120 10.59 -4.97 6.02
CA GLU A 120 11.50 -4.28 6.95
C GLU A 120 12.44 -3.30 6.23
N LYS A 121 12.94 -3.65 5.04
CA LYS A 121 13.74 -2.72 4.21
C LYS A 121 12.94 -1.46 3.88
N GLN A 122 11.72 -1.61 3.41
CA GLN A 122 10.81 -0.52 3.08
C GLN A 122 10.50 0.35 4.30
N ALA A 123 10.11 -0.27 5.41
CA ALA A 123 9.80 0.43 6.64
C ALA A 123 11.02 1.19 7.21
N ALA A 124 12.23 0.64 7.08
CA ALA A 124 13.45 1.30 7.51
C ALA A 124 13.71 2.60 6.74
N LEU A 125 13.45 2.61 5.42
CA LEU A 125 13.55 3.80 4.59
C LEU A 125 12.56 4.87 5.04
N PHE A 126 11.28 4.55 5.22
CA PHE A 126 10.27 5.49 5.69
C PHE A 126 10.54 6.02 7.11
N ARG A 127 11.00 5.18 8.04
CA ARG A 127 11.37 5.60 9.40
C ARG A 127 12.55 6.58 9.39
N SER A 128 13.51 6.38 8.49
CA SER A 128 14.65 7.27 8.36
C SER A 128 14.27 8.68 7.87
N GLN A 129 13.25 8.77 7.03
CA GLN A 129 12.77 10.02 6.44
C GLN A 129 11.85 10.79 7.39
N ASN A 130 10.87 10.14 8.03
CA ASN A 130 9.71 10.82 8.60
C ASN A 130 9.58 10.71 10.13
N LYS A 131 10.46 10.02 10.85
CA LYS A 131 10.34 9.72 12.30
C LYS A 131 8.98 9.15 12.72
N ILE A 132 8.25 8.52 11.79
CA ILE A 132 6.93 7.93 12.02
C ILE A 132 7.11 6.46 12.34
N GLU A 133 6.42 5.99 13.38
CA GLU A 133 6.30 4.57 13.64
C GLU A 133 5.38 3.94 12.59
N VAL A 134 5.95 3.15 11.67
CA VAL A 134 5.19 2.41 10.65
C VAL A 134 5.20 0.91 10.96
N ASP A 135 4.07 0.26 10.68
CA ASP A 135 4.00 -1.20 10.63
C ASP A 135 4.54 -1.64 9.27
N SER A 136 5.60 -2.45 9.27
CA SER A 136 6.34 -2.82 8.05
C SER A 136 5.48 -3.59 7.05
N ILE A 137 4.68 -4.55 7.53
CA ILE A 137 3.83 -5.36 6.67
C ILE A 137 2.66 -4.54 6.11
N ASN A 138 2.02 -3.71 6.94
CA ASN A 138 0.95 -2.85 6.48
C ASN A 138 1.45 -1.83 5.46
N LEU A 139 2.64 -1.27 5.66
CA LEU A 139 3.24 -0.35 4.70
C LEU A 139 3.53 -1.06 3.37
N HIS A 140 4.16 -2.24 3.41
CA HIS A 140 4.45 -3.02 2.21
C HIS A 140 3.17 -3.38 1.46
N ALA A 141 2.15 -3.90 2.15
CA ALA A 141 0.87 -4.23 1.53
C ALA A 141 0.20 -3.01 0.91
N TRP A 142 0.24 -1.86 1.58
CA TRP A 142 -0.32 -0.61 1.07
C TRP A 142 0.40 -0.14 -0.19
N LEU A 143 1.73 -0.13 -0.19
CA LEU A 143 2.55 0.22 -1.35
C LEU A 143 2.32 -0.74 -2.51
N ARG A 144 2.32 -2.05 -2.25
CA ARG A 144 2.10 -3.08 -3.28
C ARG A 144 0.72 -2.93 -3.93
N ARG A 145 -0.32 -2.61 -3.15
CA ARG A 145 -1.64 -2.36 -3.73
C ARG A 145 -1.60 -1.21 -4.73
N GLY A 146 -0.98 -0.09 -4.38
CA GLY A 146 -0.84 1.04 -5.30
C GLY A 146 -0.06 0.70 -6.57
N GLU A 147 0.95 -0.14 -6.47
CA GLU A 147 1.71 -0.65 -7.63
C GLU A 147 0.82 -1.52 -8.55
N LEU A 148 0.03 -2.43 -7.97
CA LEU A 148 -0.89 -3.26 -8.73
C LEU A 148 -1.96 -2.41 -9.43
N ASP A 149 -2.49 -1.38 -8.76
CA ASP A 149 -3.44 -0.45 -9.36
C ASP A 149 -2.80 0.39 -10.48
N PHE A 150 -1.54 0.79 -10.31
CA PHE A 150 -0.79 1.51 -11.35
C PHE A 150 -0.52 0.64 -12.58
N ASN A 151 -0.16 -0.62 -12.41
CA ASN A 151 0.21 -1.52 -13.49
C ASN A 151 -0.94 -1.82 -14.46
N ILE A 152 -2.19 -1.62 -14.05
CA ILE A 152 -3.36 -1.76 -14.95
C ILE A 152 -3.71 -0.46 -15.69
N LEU A 153 -3.02 0.66 -15.39
CA LEU A 153 -3.25 1.93 -16.05
C LEU A 153 -2.51 1.96 -17.39
N ASN A 154 -3.20 2.34 -18.45
CA ASN A 154 -2.56 2.59 -19.75
C ASN A 154 -2.19 4.07 -19.85
N LEU A 155 -1.05 4.44 -19.28
CA LEU A 155 -0.60 5.82 -19.21
C LEU A 155 0.26 6.21 -20.42
N PRO A 156 0.04 7.41 -21.00
CA PRO A 156 0.97 8.01 -21.95
C PRO A 156 2.32 8.33 -21.27
N ASP A 157 3.26 8.84 -22.03
CA ASP A 157 4.52 9.34 -21.48
C ASP A 157 4.26 10.51 -20.52
N TYR A 158 5.07 10.59 -19.46
CA TYR A 158 4.94 11.65 -18.46
C TYR A 158 5.17 13.04 -19.07
N ASN A 159 4.17 13.91 -18.95
CA ASN A 159 4.19 15.28 -19.43
C ASN A 159 4.16 16.28 -18.26
N GLU A 160 5.36 16.62 -17.77
CA GLU A 160 5.54 17.55 -16.66
C GLU A 160 4.96 18.94 -16.96
N SER A 161 5.06 19.41 -18.22
CA SER A 161 4.58 20.73 -18.59
C SER A 161 3.05 20.86 -18.47
N GLU A 162 2.30 19.83 -18.86
CA GLU A 162 0.84 19.82 -18.71
C GLU A 162 0.43 19.68 -17.24
N LEU A 163 1.16 18.88 -16.46
CA LEU A 163 0.94 18.79 -15.02
C LEU A 163 1.13 20.16 -14.33
N ILE A 164 2.22 20.87 -14.66
CA ILE A 164 2.50 22.21 -14.12
C ILE A 164 1.40 23.19 -14.54
N LYS A 165 0.95 23.19 -15.78
CA LYS A 165 -0.16 24.02 -16.24
C LYS A 165 -1.44 23.78 -15.44
N TRP A 166 -1.78 22.51 -15.18
CA TRP A 166 -2.92 22.16 -14.35
C TRP A 166 -2.79 22.72 -12.93
N ILE A 167 -1.61 22.59 -12.32
CA ILE A 167 -1.34 23.11 -10.98
C ILE A 167 -1.49 24.65 -10.97
N GLU A 168 -0.91 25.33 -11.95
CA GLU A 168 -0.88 26.80 -12.06
C GLU A 168 -2.22 27.40 -12.47
N SER A 169 -3.07 26.66 -13.19
CA SER A 169 -4.42 27.12 -13.55
C SER A 169 -5.27 27.44 -12.33
N ARG A 170 -5.04 26.75 -11.23
CA ARG A 170 -5.80 26.85 -9.97
C ARG A 170 -7.30 26.60 -10.13
N GLU A 171 -7.76 26.07 -11.27
CA GLU A 171 -9.16 25.73 -11.50
C GLU A 171 -9.67 24.67 -10.49
N TRP A 172 -8.80 23.78 -10.06
CA TRP A 172 -9.07 22.79 -9.01
C TRP A 172 -9.50 23.43 -7.68
N MET A 173 -9.18 24.71 -7.41
CA MET A 173 -9.58 25.40 -6.18
C MET A 173 -11.10 25.58 -6.05
N ALA A 174 -11.81 25.66 -7.14
CA ALA A 174 -13.27 25.73 -7.13
C ALA A 174 -13.92 24.44 -6.60
N HIS A 175 -13.17 23.33 -6.60
CA HIS A 175 -13.65 21.98 -6.26
C HIS A 175 -13.03 21.41 -4.99
N ILE A 176 -12.38 22.25 -4.17
CA ILE A 176 -11.65 21.80 -2.98
C ILE A 176 -12.53 21.08 -1.96
N GLU A 177 -13.77 21.46 -1.84
CA GLU A 177 -14.72 20.82 -0.91
C GLU A 177 -15.52 19.69 -1.58
N ASP A 178 -15.27 19.39 -2.85
CA ASP A 178 -15.96 18.37 -3.62
C ASP A 178 -15.19 17.05 -3.58
N VAL A 179 -15.75 16.08 -2.85
CA VAL A 179 -15.18 14.73 -2.69
C VAL A 179 -15.16 13.96 -4.02
N GLU A 180 -16.21 14.10 -4.82
CA GLU A 180 -16.30 13.37 -6.09
C GLU A 180 -15.32 13.93 -7.13
N TYR A 181 -15.12 15.24 -7.13
CA TYR A 181 -14.06 15.83 -7.95
C TYR A 181 -12.69 15.31 -7.54
N PHE A 182 -12.38 15.27 -6.24
CA PHE A 182 -11.10 14.72 -5.77
C PHE A 182 -10.93 13.26 -6.21
N LYS A 183 -11.98 12.45 -6.07
CA LYS A 183 -11.98 11.04 -6.52
C LYS A 183 -11.82 10.89 -8.04
N SER A 184 -12.18 11.90 -8.82
CA SER A 184 -12.03 11.91 -10.28
C SER A 184 -10.61 12.30 -10.76
N LEU A 185 -9.77 12.85 -9.89
CA LEU A 185 -8.41 13.28 -10.23
C LEU A 185 -7.55 12.19 -10.90
N PRO A 186 -7.63 10.88 -10.56
CA PRO A 186 -6.91 9.85 -11.29
C PRO A 186 -7.07 9.91 -12.80
N SER A 187 -8.28 10.18 -13.29
CA SER A 187 -8.54 10.32 -14.73
C SER A 187 -7.86 11.55 -15.35
N ILE A 188 -7.83 12.66 -14.62
CA ILE A 188 -7.16 13.90 -15.05
C ILE A 188 -5.64 13.66 -15.09
N PHE A 189 -5.08 13.06 -14.04
CA PHE A 189 -3.64 12.82 -13.91
C PHE A 189 -3.14 11.79 -14.92
N SER A 190 -3.97 10.80 -15.28
CA SER A 190 -3.66 9.83 -16.32
C SER A 190 -3.34 10.52 -17.65
N SER A 191 -4.03 11.63 -17.99
CA SER A 191 -3.75 12.37 -19.23
C SER A 191 -2.36 13.02 -19.25
N PHE A 192 -1.75 13.24 -18.10
CA PHE A 192 -0.38 13.76 -17.96
C PHE A 192 0.69 12.67 -17.87
N GLY A 193 0.30 11.39 -17.96
CA GLY A 193 1.19 10.25 -17.73
C GLY A 193 1.56 10.05 -16.25
N VAL A 194 0.72 10.53 -15.35
CA VAL A 194 0.86 10.35 -13.89
C VAL A 194 -0.15 9.32 -13.40
N GLY A 195 0.33 8.27 -12.77
CA GLY A 195 -0.53 7.31 -12.08
C GLY A 195 -0.88 7.84 -10.70
N LEU A 196 -2.03 8.46 -10.55
CA LEU A 196 -2.59 8.81 -9.25
C LEU A 196 -3.50 7.68 -8.79
N VAL A 197 -3.22 7.08 -7.65
CA VAL A 197 -4.00 5.99 -7.08
C VAL A 197 -4.40 6.29 -5.63
N PHE A 198 -5.63 5.95 -5.29
CA PHE A 198 -6.17 6.11 -3.95
C PHE A 198 -6.30 4.76 -3.29
N VAL A 199 -5.55 4.55 -2.22
CA VAL A 199 -5.53 3.28 -1.49
C VAL A 199 -5.98 3.53 -0.06
N PRO A 200 -7.01 2.83 0.46
CA PRO A 200 -7.47 3.00 1.83
C PRO A 200 -6.33 2.90 2.84
N SER A 201 -6.41 3.68 3.89
CA SER A 201 -5.37 3.72 4.91
C SER A 201 -5.32 2.43 5.73
N LEU A 202 -4.12 2.01 6.05
CA LEU A 202 -3.87 0.92 6.98
C LEU A 202 -3.31 1.44 8.29
N PRO A 203 -3.52 0.70 9.40
CA PRO A 203 -2.97 1.11 10.69
C PRO A 203 -1.45 1.32 10.61
N LYS A 204 -0.98 2.44 11.14
CA LYS A 204 0.45 2.78 11.16
C LYS A 204 1.11 2.77 9.77
N THR A 205 0.42 3.31 8.77
CA THR A 205 0.99 3.60 7.44
C THR A 205 1.16 5.10 7.22
N VAL A 206 1.48 5.50 6.00
CA VAL A 206 1.74 6.89 5.61
C VAL A 206 0.50 7.56 5.01
N TYR A 207 0.56 8.88 4.83
CA TYR A 207 -0.50 9.65 4.15
C TYR A 207 -0.42 9.54 2.64
N GLY A 208 0.80 9.54 2.10
CA GLY A 208 1.09 9.43 0.67
C GLY A 208 2.48 8.87 0.42
N ALA A 209 2.75 8.56 -0.83
CA ALA A 209 4.05 8.16 -1.32
C ALA A 209 4.15 8.43 -2.82
N ILE A 210 5.34 8.79 -3.29
CA ILE A 210 5.65 8.84 -4.71
C ILE A 210 6.74 7.83 -5.04
N ARG A 211 6.57 7.14 -6.18
CA ARG A 211 7.53 6.22 -6.77
C ARG A 211 7.61 6.46 -8.28
N TRP A 212 8.69 6.03 -8.89
CA TRP A 212 8.86 6.11 -10.35
C TRP A 212 8.89 4.69 -10.91
N ILE A 213 7.95 4.38 -11.79
CA ILE A 213 7.84 3.09 -12.46
C ILE A 213 7.94 3.36 -13.96
N GLU A 214 8.94 2.79 -14.63
CA GLU A 214 9.18 2.99 -16.07
C GLU A 214 9.18 4.47 -16.49
N ASN A 215 9.83 5.32 -15.72
CA ASN A 215 9.89 6.79 -15.90
C ASN A 215 8.54 7.52 -15.76
N LYS A 216 7.52 6.89 -15.24
CA LYS A 216 6.22 7.51 -14.93
C LYS A 216 6.04 7.62 -13.42
N PRO A 217 5.57 8.77 -12.91
CA PRO A 217 5.35 8.91 -11.49
C PRO A 217 4.08 8.17 -11.05
N LEU A 218 4.20 7.34 -10.03
CA LEU A 218 3.11 6.77 -9.26
C LEU A 218 2.96 7.59 -7.98
N ILE A 219 1.89 8.35 -7.88
CA ILE A 219 1.47 9.06 -6.67
C ILE A 219 0.37 8.25 -6.00
N GLN A 220 0.63 7.80 -4.79
CA GLN A 220 -0.30 7.02 -4.00
C GLN A 220 -0.75 7.80 -2.78
N ILE A 221 -2.05 7.95 -2.58
CA ILE A 221 -2.64 8.72 -1.49
C ILE A 221 -3.53 7.81 -0.64
N SER A 222 -3.46 7.94 0.68
CA SER A 222 -4.38 7.29 1.61
C SER A 222 -5.41 8.26 2.18
N ASP A 223 -6.55 7.74 2.59
CA ASP A 223 -7.59 8.47 3.33
C ASP A 223 -7.29 8.60 4.83
N ARG A 224 -6.03 8.47 5.22
CA ARG A 224 -5.63 8.55 6.63
C ARG A 224 -6.07 9.85 7.27
N GLY A 225 -6.85 9.72 8.35
CA GLY A 225 -7.47 10.86 9.02
C GLY A 225 -8.85 11.22 8.46
N HIS A 226 -9.30 10.58 7.37
CA HIS A 226 -10.62 10.73 6.75
C HIS A 226 -11.01 12.21 6.52
N ASP A 227 -10.06 13.00 6.04
CA ASP A 227 -10.24 14.45 5.83
C ASP A 227 -9.73 14.87 4.46
N LEU A 228 -10.62 15.34 3.62
CA LEU A 228 -10.36 15.74 2.24
C LEU A 228 -9.24 16.78 2.13
N ILE A 229 -9.18 17.74 3.06
CA ILE A 229 -8.13 18.77 3.03
C ILE A 229 -6.76 18.19 3.33
N SER A 230 -6.70 17.17 4.19
CA SER A 230 -5.47 16.40 4.40
C SER A 230 -5.04 15.64 3.14
N CYS A 231 -6.00 15.09 2.38
CA CYS A 231 -5.72 14.42 1.10
C CYS A 231 -5.20 15.41 0.05
N TRP A 232 -5.80 16.61 -0.06
CA TRP A 232 -5.29 17.66 -0.93
C TRP A 232 -3.87 18.09 -0.56
N PHE A 233 -3.60 18.27 0.75
CA PHE A 233 -2.25 18.61 1.21
C PHE A 233 -1.25 17.51 0.84
N THR A 234 -1.61 16.25 1.06
CA THR A 234 -0.77 15.10 0.71
C THR A 234 -0.52 15.06 -0.79
N LEU A 235 -1.56 15.24 -1.62
CA LEU A 235 -1.40 15.27 -3.07
C LEU A 235 -0.40 16.34 -3.51
N PHE A 236 -0.54 17.57 -3.02
CA PHE A 236 0.39 18.65 -3.37
C PHE A 236 1.80 18.44 -2.80
N HIS A 237 1.93 17.75 -1.67
CA HIS A 237 3.22 17.34 -1.15
C HIS A 237 3.92 16.34 -2.10
N GLU A 238 3.21 15.30 -2.54
CA GLU A 238 3.76 14.31 -3.48
C GLU A 238 4.03 14.92 -4.86
N LEU A 239 3.20 15.86 -5.33
CA LEU A 239 3.47 16.65 -6.52
C LEU A 239 4.74 17.50 -6.39
N GLY A 240 4.99 18.06 -5.21
CA GLY A 240 6.23 18.73 -4.91
C GLY A 240 7.46 17.83 -5.10
N HIS A 241 7.35 16.58 -4.67
CA HIS A 241 8.39 15.59 -4.92
C HIS A 241 8.49 15.23 -6.42
N ALA A 242 7.38 15.02 -7.11
CA ALA A 242 7.37 14.69 -8.54
C ALA A 242 8.11 15.74 -9.39
N ILE A 243 7.90 17.03 -9.08
CA ILE A 243 8.42 18.15 -9.85
C ILE A 243 9.84 18.54 -9.42
N LYS A 244 10.12 18.57 -8.11
CA LYS A 244 11.40 19.05 -7.57
C LYS A 244 12.47 17.96 -7.49
N HIS A 245 12.06 16.69 -7.40
CA HIS A 245 12.93 15.55 -7.11
C HIS A 245 12.71 14.41 -8.10
N LYS A 246 12.61 14.75 -9.39
CA LYS A 246 12.36 13.80 -10.47
C LYS A 246 13.34 12.63 -10.45
N ASN A 247 12.85 11.42 -10.65
CA ASN A 247 13.58 10.16 -10.64
C ASN A 247 14.33 9.87 -9.31
N VAL A 248 13.99 10.57 -8.26
CA VAL A 248 14.38 10.17 -6.92
C VAL A 248 13.24 9.38 -6.34
N GLU A 249 13.39 8.08 -6.30
CA GLU A 249 12.49 7.24 -5.55
C GLU A 249 12.68 7.57 -4.07
N ILE A 250 11.65 8.15 -3.47
CA ILE A 250 11.64 8.41 -2.03
C ILE A 250 11.66 7.09 -1.27
N TYR A 251 11.28 6.05 -1.97
CA TYR A 251 11.24 4.67 -1.53
C TYR A 251 12.61 3.96 -1.60
N GLU A 252 13.41 4.20 -2.65
CA GLU A 252 14.78 3.70 -2.82
C GLU A 252 15.83 4.74 -2.42
N GLY A 253 15.57 5.55 -1.41
CA GLY A 253 16.64 6.36 -0.84
C GLY A 253 17.82 5.45 -0.58
N GLU A 254 18.88 5.56 -1.39
CA GLU A 254 20.13 4.85 -1.13
C GLU A 254 20.44 5.01 0.35
N ILE A 255 20.70 3.90 1.03
CA ILE A 255 21.08 3.83 2.46
C ILE A 255 22.20 4.84 2.78
N ASN A 256 22.85 5.40 1.76
CA ASN A 256 23.94 6.34 1.78
C ASN A 256 23.56 7.84 1.66
N GLU A 257 22.28 8.19 1.46
CA GLU A 257 21.92 9.63 1.49
C GLU A 257 21.97 10.19 2.91
N SER A 258 22.64 11.32 3.06
CA SER A 258 22.69 11.99 4.37
C SER A 258 21.28 12.44 4.80
N LYS A 259 20.92 12.25 6.08
CA LYS A 259 19.66 12.75 6.68
C LYS A 259 19.39 14.21 6.36
N ALA A 260 20.43 15.01 6.10
CA ALA A 260 20.32 16.41 5.74
C ALA A 260 19.70 16.62 4.33
N LYS A 261 20.04 15.78 3.34
CA LYS A 261 19.45 15.85 2.01
C LYS A 261 17.98 15.41 2.01
N GLN A 262 17.66 14.32 2.71
CA GLN A 262 16.29 13.84 2.87
C GLN A 262 15.42 14.91 3.55
N ASN A 263 15.87 15.50 4.66
CA ASN A 263 15.17 16.59 5.33
C ASN A 263 14.98 17.82 4.44
N LYS A 264 15.90 18.08 3.50
CA LYS A 264 15.78 19.18 2.55
C LYS A 264 14.65 18.92 1.56
N ARG A 265 14.57 17.72 0.98
CA ARG A 265 13.51 17.33 0.03
C ARG A 265 12.12 17.41 0.66
N GLU A 266 11.96 16.89 1.86
CA GLU A 266 10.72 16.99 2.63
C GLU A 266 10.31 18.45 2.90
N LYS A 267 11.27 19.31 3.22
CA LYS A 267 11.01 20.74 3.39
C LYS A 267 10.59 21.41 2.08
N GLU A 268 11.22 21.04 0.97
CA GLU A 268 10.90 21.58 -0.36
C GLU A 268 9.50 21.13 -0.81
N ALA A 269 9.12 19.85 -0.60
CA ALA A 269 7.78 19.34 -0.88
C ALA A 269 6.71 19.99 0.01
N ASN A 270 6.98 20.10 1.31
CA ASN A 270 6.11 20.81 2.24
C ASN A 270 5.94 22.28 1.87
N LYS A 271 7.03 22.94 1.44
CA LYS A 271 6.99 24.32 0.98
C LYS A 271 6.12 24.45 -0.26
N PHE A 272 6.29 23.55 -1.24
CA PHE A 272 5.46 23.49 -2.45
C PHE A 272 3.97 23.39 -2.12
N ALA A 273 3.58 22.39 -1.31
CA ALA A 273 2.18 22.24 -0.88
C ALA A 273 1.65 23.49 -0.17
N ASN A 274 2.45 24.08 0.73
CA ASN A 274 2.04 25.29 1.46
C ASN A 274 1.88 26.50 0.54
N GLU A 275 2.73 26.68 -0.44
CA GLU A 275 2.64 27.81 -1.38
C GLU A 275 1.39 27.75 -2.25
N TYR A 276 1.12 26.57 -2.84
CA TYR A 276 -0.06 26.42 -3.73
C TYR A 276 -1.39 26.43 -2.98
N LEU A 277 -1.48 25.79 -1.83
CA LEU A 277 -2.73 25.65 -1.07
C LEU A 277 -3.01 26.84 -0.13
N PHE A 278 -1.98 27.41 0.47
CA PHE A 278 -2.17 28.36 1.61
C PHE A 278 -1.52 29.72 1.41
N ASN A 279 -0.74 29.95 0.34
CA ASN A 279 0.14 31.11 0.27
C ASN A 279 1.02 31.22 1.55
N GLY A 280 1.64 30.08 1.92
CA GLY A 280 2.05 29.75 3.29
C GLY A 280 3.08 30.67 3.93
N ASP A 281 4.04 31.24 3.19
CA ASP A 281 5.04 32.14 3.75
C ASP A 281 4.41 33.49 4.13
N ASN A 282 3.50 34.01 3.30
CA ASN A 282 2.76 35.23 3.59
C ASN A 282 1.79 35.06 4.76
N LEU A 283 1.07 33.94 4.78
CA LEU A 283 0.16 33.58 5.87
C LEU A 283 0.90 33.48 7.21
N ARG A 284 2.07 32.83 7.21
CA ARG A 284 2.91 32.70 8.42
C ARG A 284 3.34 34.05 8.96
N LYS A 285 3.79 34.92 8.07
CA LYS A 285 4.20 36.29 8.45
C LYS A 285 3.01 37.06 9.02
N ALA A 286 1.87 37.05 8.35
CA ALA A 286 0.67 37.75 8.82
C ALA A 286 0.20 37.23 10.19
N VAL A 287 0.18 35.95 10.40
CA VAL A 287 -0.17 35.35 11.70
C VAL A 287 0.80 35.81 12.80
N PHE A 288 2.10 35.81 12.50
CA PHE A 288 3.11 36.28 13.44
C PHE A 288 2.91 37.74 13.79
N ASP A 289 2.73 38.63 12.78
CA ASP A 289 2.56 40.08 12.97
C ASP A 289 1.25 40.35 13.74
N ARG A 290 0.12 39.72 13.39
CA ARG A 290 -1.15 39.87 14.11
C ARG A 290 -1.07 39.41 15.55
N LYS A 291 -0.41 38.27 15.81
CA LYS A 291 -0.19 37.77 17.18
C LYS A 291 0.60 38.77 18.01
N ARG A 292 1.65 39.38 17.43
CA ARG A 292 2.47 40.39 18.09
C ARG A 292 1.69 41.68 18.37
N ALA A 293 0.79 42.04 17.47
CA ALA A 293 -0.04 43.25 17.57
C ALA A 293 -1.34 43.02 18.38
N GLY A 294 -1.60 41.82 18.86
CA GLY A 294 -2.87 41.49 19.56
C GLY A 294 -4.11 41.59 18.68
N LEU A 295 -3.94 41.45 17.33
CA LEU A 295 -5.05 41.54 16.36
C LEU A 295 -5.78 40.19 16.18
N PRO A 296 -7.06 40.24 15.77
CA PRO A 296 -7.81 39.01 15.51
C PRO A 296 -7.17 38.13 14.42
N MET A 297 -7.19 36.81 14.62
CA MET A 297 -6.69 35.79 13.71
C MET A 297 -7.78 34.79 13.38
N THR A 298 -8.81 35.22 12.66
CA THR A 298 -9.84 34.29 12.18
C THR A 298 -9.48 33.75 10.80
N ALA A 299 -9.86 32.51 10.52
CA ALA A 299 -9.62 31.92 9.21
C ALA A 299 -10.25 32.73 8.07
N LYS A 300 -11.44 33.34 8.32
CA LYS A 300 -12.12 34.17 7.35
C LYS A 300 -11.31 35.42 6.98
N LEU A 301 -10.84 36.16 7.96
CA LEU A 301 -10.04 37.40 7.72
C LEU A 301 -8.75 37.11 6.96
N LEU A 302 -8.05 36.05 7.36
CA LEU A 302 -6.81 35.66 6.70
C LEU A 302 -7.06 35.12 5.29
N ALA A 303 -8.17 34.42 5.08
CA ALA A 303 -8.56 33.91 3.78
C ALA A 303 -8.85 35.06 2.78
N GLU A 304 -9.56 36.07 3.21
CA GLU A 304 -9.84 37.26 2.41
C GLU A 304 -8.54 38.05 2.09
N GLU A 305 -7.66 38.22 3.08
CA GLU A 305 -6.40 38.94 2.89
C GLU A 305 -5.43 38.27 1.90
N PHE A 306 -5.37 36.94 1.90
CA PHE A 306 -4.43 36.18 1.06
C PHE A 306 -5.06 35.52 -0.17
N ASN A 307 -6.34 35.77 -0.42
CA ASN A 307 -7.10 35.17 -1.52
C ASN A 307 -6.96 33.64 -1.54
N VAL A 308 -7.14 33.02 -0.38
CA VAL A 308 -7.17 31.56 -0.18
C VAL A 308 -8.49 31.15 0.47
N LEU A 309 -8.83 29.87 0.39
CA LEU A 309 -10.10 29.40 0.96
C LEU A 309 -10.05 29.33 2.48
N PRO A 310 -11.12 29.76 3.20
CA PRO A 310 -11.16 29.73 4.67
C PRO A 310 -10.89 28.34 5.26
N ILE A 311 -11.28 27.27 4.58
CA ILE A 311 -11.05 25.89 5.03
C ILE A 311 -9.55 25.55 5.06
N PHE A 312 -8.79 26.01 4.08
CA PHE A 312 -7.34 25.84 4.06
C PHE A 312 -6.65 26.63 5.18
N VAL A 313 -7.08 27.86 5.40
CA VAL A 313 -6.52 28.66 6.50
C VAL A 313 -6.83 28.01 7.84
N SER A 314 -8.06 27.51 8.02
CA SER A 314 -8.44 26.76 9.23
C SER A 314 -7.57 25.53 9.45
N TYR A 315 -7.34 24.74 8.41
CA TYR A 315 -6.45 23.57 8.45
C TYR A 315 -5.02 23.99 8.81
N TRP A 316 -4.49 25.04 8.17
CA TRP A 316 -3.15 25.51 8.42
C TRP A 316 -2.98 26.05 9.86
N LEU A 317 -3.92 26.85 10.37
CA LEU A 317 -3.91 27.35 11.74
C LEU A 317 -3.94 26.22 12.77
N LEU A 318 -4.72 25.15 12.50
CA LEU A 318 -4.78 23.98 13.34
C LEU A 318 -3.43 23.23 13.36
N LYS A 319 -2.85 22.97 12.20
CA LYS A 319 -1.55 22.29 12.07
C LYS A 319 -0.40 23.08 12.67
N ALA A 320 -0.44 24.39 12.56
CA ALA A 320 0.54 25.33 13.14
C ALA A 320 0.27 25.61 14.64
N GLN A 321 -0.74 24.99 15.25
CA GLN A 321 -1.12 25.14 16.67
C GLN A 321 -1.49 26.59 17.07
N TYR A 322 -2.04 27.37 16.14
CA TYR A 322 -2.55 28.72 16.40
C TYR A 322 -4.03 28.78 16.71
N ALA A 323 -4.79 27.75 16.42
CA ALA A 323 -6.23 27.67 16.69
C ALA A 323 -6.56 26.40 17.47
N PRO A 324 -7.67 26.39 18.28
CA PRO A 324 -8.16 25.19 18.90
C PRO A 324 -8.60 24.16 17.85
N ALA A 325 -8.65 22.89 18.25
CA ALA A 325 -8.84 21.71 17.38
C ALA A 325 -10.20 21.63 16.64
N PHE A 326 -10.97 22.71 16.57
CA PHE A 326 -12.25 22.72 15.85
C PHE A 326 -12.04 23.14 14.40
N GLN A 327 -12.06 22.16 13.52
CA GLN A 327 -12.08 22.35 12.07
C GLN A 327 -13.28 21.58 11.51
N ARG A 328 -14.02 22.20 10.59
CA ARG A 328 -14.96 21.48 9.75
C ARG A 328 -14.17 20.48 8.92
N ARG A 329 -14.40 19.18 9.14
CA ARG A 329 -13.82 18.10 8.34
C ARG A 329 -14.79 17.73 7.24
N ILE A 330 -14.26 17.57 6.04
CA ILE A 330 -14.99 16.97 4.93
C ILE A 330 -14.54 15.53 4.86
N GLN A 331 -15.46 14.62 5.18
CA GLN A 331 -15.14 13.19 5.24
C GLN A 331 -14.85 12.64 3.86
N ILE A 332 -13.81 11.83 3.76
CA ILE A 332 -13.45 11.09 2.57
C ILE A 332 -13.07 9.67 2.94
N ASP A 333 -13.41 8.72 2.08
CA ASP A 333 -13.17 7.29 2.23
C ASP A 333 -12.85 6.69 0.86
N PHE A 334 -11.81 5.88 0.79
CA PHE A 334 -11.41 5.20 -0.43
C PHE A 334 -11.83 3.72 -0.49
N VAL A 335 -12.39 3.17 0.58
CA VAL A 335 -12.84 1.77 0.63
C VAL A 335 -13.89 1.48 -0.44
N SER A 336 -14.80 2.44 -0.70
CA SER A 336 -15.86 2.30 -1.70
C SER A 336 -15.34 2.11 -3.14
N GLN A 337 -14.09 2.44 -3.41
CA GLN A 337 -13.47 2.22 -4.74
C GLN A 337 -13.07 0.76 -4.97
N TYR A 338 -13.05 -0.06 -3.90
CA TYR A 338 -12.67 -1.47 -3.92
C TYR A 338 -13.87 -2.41 -3.66
N GLN A 339 -15.04 -1.88 -3.47
CA GLN A 339 -16.31 -2.61 -3.36
C GLN A 339 -16.99 -2.69 -4.72
#